data_6442f0441db22c6e00e143f728e9aff9
#
_entry.id   6442f0441db22c6e00e143f728e9aff9
#
_cell.length_a   1.000
_cell.length_b   1.000
_cell.length_c   1.000
_cell.angle_alpha   90.00
_cell.angle_beta   90.00
_cell.angle_gamma   90.00
#
_symmetry.space_group_name_H-M   'P 1'
#
loop_
_entity.id
_entity.type
_entity.pdbx_description
1 polymer ?
#
loop_
_entity_poly.entity_id
_entity_poly.type
_entity_poly.pdbx_seq_one_letter_code
_entity_poly.pdbx_strand_id
1 'polypeptide(L)'
;VESAGAFSDQPANDGFAVRTASGRLLDQSASLSAQGVRAGAALTLEPLGEGAADMVYDDLTEAVGQVVERVSTPWTRDNARTLAALSAAALIFVAAVLLATTPQDALVSLDPGRVRTLNFVYGAIGIVSALLVVGTSIVVSRKYAGPSGIALAHTVPFLTAASALRLSQSQWDAGGWIFVGLGVLVGSLAVLTLPKKYRISIAAPLVLGTMITATGLMVKVGALSQVGVSALLFALVVVLLQVAPWIALAHIPVRILDADTAEQIPAQGVTDQVSTSFVFVVSLRAGGGLAALFLTVSMLSAPTLRSVSIPLILAVLGSASLILQTRSIRARVEVLLGALTGLTTILVSATLATRANPTSLAWVTFCAIAAALVLVVTNVVGPRARPHLTRIADTISVLSLFVLIPLAVYLWG
;
A
#
# COMPACT_ATOMS: atom_id res chain seq x y z
N VAL A 1 22.14 30.34 -26.25
CA VAL A 1 21.85 29.07 -25.54
C VAL A 1 21.04 29.37 -24.29
N GLU A 2 21.39 30.39 -23.50
CA GLU A 2 20.64 30.82 -22.31
C GLU A 2 19.19 31.28 -22.63
N SER A 3 18.95 31.78 -23.85
CA SER A 3 17.63 32.24 -24.29
C SER A 3 16.66 31.11 -24.65
N ALA A 4 17.12 29.87 -24.76
CA ALA A 4 16.27 28.72 -25.12
C ALA A 4 15.49 28.10 -23.94
N GLY A 5 15.76 28.53 -22.69
CA GLY A 5 14.96 28.16 -21.49
C GLY A 5 14.86 26.67 -21.14
N ALA A 6 15.43 25.80 -21.96
CA ALA A 6 15.21 24.34 -21.87
C ALA A 6 16.21 23.60 -20.97
N PHE A 7 17.18 24.31 -20.37
CA PHE A 7 18.36 23.66 -19.77
C PHE A 7 18.72 24.17 -18.37
N SER A 8 17.74 24.69 -17.63
CA SER A 8 17.98 25.35 -16.34
C SER A 8 18.41 24.42 -15.19
N ASP A 9 18.30 23.10 -15.31
CA ASP A 9 18.50 22.18 -14.19
C ASP A 9 19.63 21.16 -14.36
N GLN A 10 20.41 21.21 -15.44
CA GLN A 10 21.60 20.36 -15.59
C GLN A 10 22.90 21.19 -15.52
N PRO A 11 23.90 20.74 -14.75
CA PRO A 11 25.20 21.42 -14.74
C PRO A 11 25.80 21.38 -16.14
N ALA A 12 26.13 22.56 -16.65
CA ALA A 12 26.61 22.81 -18.03
C ALA A 12 28.03 22.26 -18.30
N ASN A 13 28.43 21.15 -17.69
CA ASN A 13 29.80 20.63 -17.81
C ASN A 13 30.04 19.80 -19.06
N ASP A 14 29.00 19.31 -19.75
CA ASP A 14 29.20 18.29 -20.81
C ASP A 14 29.06 18.82 -22.24
N GLY A 15 28.82 20.13 -22.43
CA GLY A 15 28.70 20.73 -23.77
C GLY A 15 27.45 20.30 -24.53
N PHE A 16 27.25 20.91 -25.71
CA PHE A 16 26.10 20.61 -26.58
C PHE A 16 26.60 20.26 -27.99
N ALA A 17 25.97 19.25 -28.61
CA ALA A 17 26.14 18.96 -30.02
C ALA A 17 25.13 19.78 -30.83
N VAL A 18 25.59 20.45 -31.87
CA VAL A 18 24.71 21.18 -32.81
C VAL A 18 24.55 20.34 -34.06
N ARG A 19 23.31 20.02 -34.43
CA ARG A 19 22.98 19.27 -35.65
C ARG A 19 22.15 20.14 -36.61
N THR A 20 22.36 19.93 -37.89
CA THR A 20 21.43 20.45 -38.92
C THR A 20 20.15 19.65 -38.95
N ALA A 21 19.09 20.19 -39.55
CA ALA A 21 17.82 19.47 -39.76
C ALA A 21 17.98 18.14 -40.53
N SER A 22 19.07 17.96 -41.26
CA SER A 22 19.42 16.70 -41.93
C SER A 22 20.19 15.72 -41.04
N GLY A 23 20.41 16.03 -39.76
CA GLY A 23 21.10 15.16 -38.78
C GLY A 23 22.64 15.28 -38.78
N ARG A 24 23.23 16.13 -39.64
CA ARG A 24 24.67 16.31 -39.70
C ARG A 24 25.20 17.07 -38.47
N LEU A 25 26.17 16.50 -37.79
CA LEU A 25 26.85 17.13 -36.66
C LEU A 25 27.73 18.30 -37.16
N LEU A 26 27.63 19.44 -36.49
CA LEU A 26 28.43 20.64 -36.78
C LEU A 26 29.62 20.71 -35.82
N ASP A 27 30.78 21.09 -36.40
CA ASP A 27 31.99 21.30 -35.62
C ASP A 27 31.90 22.64 -34.86
N GLN A 28 32.07 22.58 -33.55
CA GLN A 28 31.95 23.76 -32.68
C GLN A 28 33.16 24.74 -32.84
N SER A 29 34.27 24.27 -33.38
CA SER A 29 35.47 25.08 -33.62
C SER A 29 35.40 25.89 -34.92
N ALA A 30 34.50 25.54 -35.85
CA ALA A 30 34.36 26.17 -37.14
C ALA A 30 33.12 27.07 -37.23
N SER A 31 33.18 28.16 -38.00
CA SER A 31 32.02 29.03 -38.18
C SER A 31 30.88 28.33 -38.94
N LEU A 32 29.63 28.66 -38.62
CA LEU A 32 28.44 28.08 -39.27
C LEU A 32 28.46 28.30 -40.79
N SER A 33 28.92 29.45 -41.23
CA SER A 33 29.05 29.79 -42.67
C SER A 33 30.10 28.91 -43.36
N ALA A 34 31.21 28.61 -42.70
CA ALA A 34 32.24 27.72 -43.24
C ALA A 34 31.75 26.28 -43.42
N GLN A 35 30.76 25.89 -42.60
CA GLN A 35 30.13 24.58 -42.65
C GLN A 35 28.89 24.51 -43.56
N GLY A 36 28.64 25.59 -44.34
CA GLY A 36 27.56 25.64 -45.30
C GLY A 36 26.14 25.84 -44.69
N VAL A 37 26.06 26.26 -43.43
CA VAL A 37 24.78 26.59 -42.77
C VAL A 37 24.35 27.98 -43.22
N ARG A 38 23.16 28.08 -43.84
CA ARG A 38 22.60 29.35 -44.33
C ARG A 38 21.80 30.05 -43.24
N ALA A 39 21.67 31.37 -43.33
CA ALA A 39 20.80 32.11 -42.44
C ALA A 39 19.37 31.61 -42.56
N GLY A 40 18.71 31.36 -41.41
CA GLY A 40 17.38 30.79 -41.35
C GLY A 40 17.33 29.25 -41.32
N ALA A 41 18.47 28.55 -41.37
CA ALA A 41 18.49 27.09 -41.21
C ALA A 41 18.11 26.69 -39.79
N ALA A 42 17.20 25.70 -39.65
CA ALA A 42 16.90 25.11 -38.37
C ALA A 42 18.06 24.25 -37.86
N LEU A 43 18.47 24.49 -36.63
CA LEU A 43 19.49 23.72 -35.93
C LEU A 43 18.88 23.08 -34.69
N THR A 44 19.25 21.83 -34.44
CA THR A 44 18.89 21.11 -33.24
C THR A 44 20.08 21.10 -32.27
N LEU A 45 19.83 21.53 -31.02
CA LEU A 45 20.78 21.43 -29.92
C LEU A 45 20.47 20.15 -29.14
N GLU A 46 21.39 19.23 -29.14
CA GLU A 46 21.33 18.03 -28.32
C GLU A 46 22.38 18.16 -27.21
N PRO A 47 22.01 17.89 -25.93
CA PRO A 47 23.05 17.76 -24.90
C PRO A 47 24.01 16.65 -25.35
N LEU A 48 25.31 16.89 -25.26
CA LEU A 48 26.31 15.83 -25.39
C LEU A 48 26.04 14.88 -24.18
N GLY A 49 25.16 13.90 -24.38
CA GLY A 49 24.96 12.88 -23.40
C GLY A 49 26.23 12.06 -23.21
N GLU A 50 26.38 11.52 -22.03
CA GLU A 50 27.50 10.66 -21.59
C GLU A 50 27.81 9.44 -22.49
N GLY A 51 27.19 9.32 -23.65
CA GLY A 51 27.36 8.20 -24.59
C GLY A 51 28.25 8.44 -25.79
N ALA A 52 28.82 9.67 -25.98
CA ALA A 52 29.53 10.01 -27.23
C ALA A 52 31.06 10.07 -27.11
N ALA A 53 31.63 9.96 -25.93
CA ALA A 53 33.07 9.73 -25.78
C ALA A 53 33.26 8.26 -25.40
N ASP A 54 33.94 7.49 -26.26
CA ASP A 54 34.56 6.23 -25.84
C ASP A 54 35.53 6.58 -24.71
N MET A 55 35.07 6.47 -23.46
CA MET A 55 35.92 6.63 -22.31
C MET A 55 36.93 5.48 -22.31
N VAL A 56 38.15 5.77 -22.65
CA VAL A 56 39.25 4.83 -22.51
C VAL A 56 39.55 4.72 -21.02
N TYR A 57 39.15 3.62 -20.43
CA TYR A 57 39.43 3.33 -19.03
C TYR A 57 40.81 2.73 -18.93
N ASP A 58 41.68 3.32 -18.12
CA ASP A 58 43.02 2.80 -17.83
C ASP A 58 42.99 1.58 -16.92
N ASP A 59 41.87 1.38 -16.17
CA ASP A 59 41.67 0.24 -15.26
C ASP A 59 40.28 -0.35 -15.46
N LEU A 60 40.23 -1.69 -15.60
CA LEU A 60 38.98 -2.47 -15.69
C LEU A 60 38.10 -2.28 -14.46
N THR A 61 38.69 -2.07 -13.28
CA THR A 61 37.96 -1.88 -12.03
C THR A 61 37.20 -0.56 -12.04
N GLU A 62 37.79 0.50 -12.59
CA GLU A 62 37.14 1.80 -12.75
C GLU A 62 36.05 1.75 -13.80
N ALA A 63 36.26 1.06 -14.92
CA ALA A 63 35.24 0.86 -15.95
C ALA A 63 34.00 0.12 -15.39
N VAL A 64 34.23 -0.95 -14.65
CA VAL A 64 33.14 -1.71 -13.98
C VAL A 64 32.43 -0.85 -12.94
N GLY A 65 33.18 -0.07 -12.14
CA GLY A 65 32.60 0.83 -11.14
C GLY A 65 31.66 1.86 -11.77
N GLN A 66 32.06 2.51 -12.83
CA GLN A 66 31.26 3.51 -13.53
C GLN A 66 30.05 2.88 -14.25
N VAL A 67 30.20 1.71 -14.86
CA VAL A 67 29.06 0.98 -15.45
C VAL A 67 28.06 0.59 -14.37
N VAL A 68 28.51 0.14 -13.22
CA VAL A 68 27.64 -0.19 -12.08
C VAL A 68 26.92 1.05 -11.56
N GLU A 69 27.58 2.20 -11.44
CA GLU A 69 26.95 3.46 -11.05
C GLU A 69 25.89 3.94 -12.06
N ARG A 70 26.09 3.70 -13.35
CA ARG A 70 25.11 4.04 -14.41
C ARG A 70 23.91 3.09 -14.43
N VAL A 71 24.13 1.81 -14.17
CA VAL A 71 23.11 0.77 -14.22
C VAL A 71 22.33 0.69 -12.91
N SER A 72 22.97 0.99 -11.77
CA SER A 72 22.35 0.94 -10.43
C SER A 72 22.43 2.30 -9.75
N THR A 73 21.30 2.75 -9.19
CA THR A 73 21.32 3.92 -8.30
C THR A 73 22.21 3.64 -7.09
N PRO A 74 23.19 4.50 -6.78
CA PRO A 74 24.12 4.25 -5.68
C PRO A 74 23.39 4.17 -4.34
N TRP A 75 23.84 3.26 -3.47
CA TRP A 75 23.30 3.09 -2.13
C TRP A 75 23.67 4.29 -1.25
N THR A 76 22.65 5.06 -0.86
CA THR A 76 22.84 6.27 -0.06
C THR A 76 22.65 5.99 1.44
N ARG A 77 23.18 6.90 2.28
CA ARG A 77 22.92 6.85 3.74
C ARG A 77 21.43 6.92 4.09
N ASP A 78 20.64 7.61 3.27
CA ASP A 78 19.20 7.72 3.47
C ASP A 78 18.47 6.42 3.12
N ASN A 79 18.95 5.69 2.10
CA ASN A 79 18.48 4.33 1.80
C ASN A 79 18.79 3.37 2.96
N ALA A 80 19.99 3.44 3.54
CA ALA A 80 20.37 2.64 4.69
C ALA A 80 19.49 2.94 5.93
N ARG A 81 19.20 4.20 6.20
CA ARG A 81 18.31 4.63 7.30
C ARG A 81 16.88 4.15 7.08
N THR A 82 16.38 4.28 5.87
CA THR A 82 15.03 3.81 5.52
C THR A 82 14.91 2.31 5.67
N LEU A 83 15.90 1.56 5.18
CA LEU A 83 15.94 0.10 5.35
C LEU A 83 16.01 -0.29 6.83
N ALA A 84 16.86 0.37 7.62
CA ALA A 84 16.96 0.10 9.06
C ALA A 84 15.62 0.35 9.78
N ALA A 85 14.91 1.43 9.46
CA ALA A 85 13.61 1.73 10.05
C ALA A 85 12.53 0.73 9.61
N LEU A 86 12.52 0.32 8.34
CA LEU A 86 11.59 -0.70 7.85
C LEU A 86 11.88 -2.06 8.46
N SER A 87 13.16 -2.44 8.61
CA SER A 87 13.55 -3.68 9.28
C SER A 87 13.16 -3.67 10.75
N ALA A 88 13.38 -2.55 11.45
CA ALA A 88 12.94 -2.39 12.83
C ALA A 88 11.41 -2.49 12.94
N ALA A 89 10.67 -1.82 12.05
CA ALA A 89 9.21 -1.90 12.01
C ALA A 89 8.73 -3.34 11.76
N ALA A 90 9.38 -4.08 10.86
CA ALA A 90 9.06 -5.48 10.60
C ALA A 90 9.31 -6.37 11.83
N LEU A 91 10.44 -6.19 12.52
CA LEU A 91 10.75 -6.92 13.75
C LEU A 91 9.75 -6.61 14.87
N ILE A 92 9.37 -5.35 15.05
CA ILE A 92 8.37 -4.92 16.02
C ILE A 92 7.00 -5.54 15.67
N PHE A 93 6.63 -5.55 14.39
CA PHE A 93 5.40 -6.19 13.93
C PHE A 93 5.40 -7.70 14.22
N VAL A 94 6.52 -8.40 13.93
CA VAL A 94 6.67 -9.82 14.28
C VAL A 94 6.54 -10.04 15.78
N ALA A 95 7.17 -9.19 16.61
CA ALA A 95 7.03 -9.26 18.05
C ALA A 95 5.58 -9.07 18.52
N ALA A 96 4.83 -8.14 17.92
CA ALA A 96 3.41 -7.92 18.19
C ALA A 96 2.57 -9.16 17.80
N VAL A 97 2.86 -9.77 16.64
CA VAL A 97 2.20 -11.00 16.19
C VAL A 97 2.49 -12.14 17.15
N LEU A 98 3.73 -12.37 17.52
CA LEU A 98 4.11 -13.39 18.50
C LEU A 98 3.42 -13.16 19.85
N LEU A 99 3.40 -11.90 20.32
CA LEU A 99 2.70 -11.54 21.54
C LEU A 99 1.21 -11.84 21.45
N ALA A 100 0.55 -11.61 20.31
CA ALA A 100 -0.87 -11.86 20.11
C ALA A 100 -1.21 -13.35 19.94
N THR A 101 -0.37 -14.11 19.21
CA THR A 101 -0.68 -15.46 18.75
C THR A 101 -0.14 -16.58 19.62
N THR A 102 0.81 -16.30 20.55
CA THR A 102 1.33 -17.33 21.47
C THR A 102 0.17 -17.97 22.21
N PRO A 103 -0.05 -19.29 22.05
CA PRO A 103 -1.24 -19.94 22.63
C PRO A 103 -1.22 -19.84 24.14
N GLN A 104 -2.36 -19.45 24.73
CA GLN A 104 -2.50 -19.48 26.18
C GLN A 104 -2.48 -20.92 26.69
N ASP A 105 -2.92 -21.86 25.85
CA ASP A 105 -2.95 -23.30 26.14
C ASP A 105 -1.53 -23.90 26.28
N ALA A 106 -0.51 -23.32 25.64
CA ALA A 106 0.87 -23.71 25.89
C ALA A 106 1.33 -23.42 27.33
N LEU A 107 0.60 -22.55 28.03
CA LEU A 107 0.80 -22.21 29.44
C LEU A 107 -0.13 -23.00 30.38
N VAL A 108 -1.04 -23.82 29.83
CA VAL A 108 -2.04 -24.57 30.62
C VAL A 108 -1.44 -25.62 31.54
N SER A 109 -0.20 -26.06 31.29
CA SER A 109 0.57 -26.88 32.26
C SER A 109 0.96 -26.10 33.51
N LEU A 110 0.76 -24.78 33.53
CA LEU A 110 1.05 -23.90 34.66
C LEU A 110 -0.24 -23.66 35.46
N ASP A 111 -0.04 -23.40 36.77
CA ASP A 111 -1.14 -22.97 37.64
C ASP A 111 -1.89 -21.76 37.07
N PRO A 112 -3.25 -21.72 37.10
CA PRO A 112 -4.06 -20.61 36.55
C PRO A 112 -3.65 -19.21 37.05
N GLY A 113 -3.20 -19.10 38.29
CA GLY A 113 -2.65 -17.85 38.84
C GLY A 113 -1.39 -17.38 38.11
N ARG A 114 -0.51 -18.30 37.71
CA ARG A 114 0.70 -17.99 36.93
C ARG A 114 0.35 -17.54 35.50
N VAL A 115 -0.63 -18.19 34.86
CA VAL A 115 -1.08 -17.80 33.52
C VAL A 115 -1.57 -16.35 33.52
N ARG A 116 -2.39 -15.99 34.51
CA ARG A 116 -2.89 -14.62 34.69
C ARG A 116 -1.76 -13.62 34.86
N THR A 117 -0.79 -13.92 35.74
CA THR A 117 0.37 -13.05 35.99
C THR A 117 1.21 -12.89 34.72
N LEU A 118 1.47 -13.97 33.97
CA LEU A 118 2.24 -13.93 32.73
C LEU A 118 1.54 -13.09 31.65
N ASN A 119 0.24 -13.24 31.47
CA ASN A 119 -0.54 -12.42 30.52
C ASN A 119 -0.47 -10.93 30.89
N PHE A 120 -0.57 -10.61 32.18
CA PHE A 120 -0.39 -9.23 32.64
C PHE A 120 1.02 -8.70 32.34
N VAL A 121 2.06 -9.47 32.64
CA VAL A 121 3.46 -9.09 32.37
C VAL A 121 3.68 -8.89 30.86
N TYR A 122 3.23 -9.83 30.04
CA TYR A 122 3.37 -9.70 28.58
C TYR A 122 2.60 -8.50 28.01
N GLY A 123 1.39 -8.25 28.50
CA GLY A 123 0.63 -7.07 28.13
C GLY A 123 1.30 -5.76 28.54
N ALA A 124 1.87 -5.73 29.75
CA ALA A 124 2.64 -4.58 30.24
C ALA A 124 3.92 -4.33 29.42
N ILE A 125 4.66 -5.40 29.10
CA ILE A 125 5.84 -5.31 28.22
C ILE A 125 5.45 -4.72 26.86
N GLY A 126 4.34 -5.18 26.28
CA GLY A 126 3.86 -4.66 25.01
C GLY A 126 3.51 -3.17 25.06
N ILE A 127 2.87 -2.69 26.17
CA ILE A 127 2.59 -1.26 26.36
C ILE A 127 3.88 -0.46 26.51
N VAL A 128 4.81 -0.90 27.33
CA VAL A 128 6.10 -0.21 27.50
C VAL A 128 6.85 -0.15 26.17
N SER A 129 6.87 -1.25 25.42
CA SER A 129 7.46 -1.28 24.09
C SER A 129 6.76 -0.29 23.13
N ALA A 130 5.43 -0.22 23.14
CA ALA A 130 4.66 0.74 22.35
C ALA A 130 5.05 2.19 22.68
N LEU A 131 5.19 2.55 23.97
CA LEU A 131 5.61 3.87 24.39
C LEU A 131 7.04 4.20 23.94
N LEU A 132 7.96 3.25 24.02
CA LEU A 132 9.34 3.38 23.52
C LEU A 132 9.35 3.61 21.99
N VAL A 133 8.53 2.86 21.26
CA VAL A 133 8.40 3.05 19.79
C VAL A 133 7.79 4.41 19.45
N VAL A 134 6.81 4.89 20.20
CA VAL A 134 6.30 6.27 20.04
C VAL A 134 7.41 7.29 20.25
N GLY A 135 8.17 7.17 21.34
CA GLY A 135 9.30 8.06 21.62
C GLY A 135 10.34 8.07 20.51
N THR A 136 10.74 6.87 20.02
CA THR A 136 11.69 6.75 18.91
C THR A 136 11.13 7.30 17.60
N SER A 137 9.85 7.05 17.30
CA SER A 137 9.16 7.61 16.13
C SER A 137 9.17 9.13 16.13
N ILE A 138 8.89 9.78 17.28
CA ILE A 138 8.95 11.23 17.44
C ILE A 138 10.35 11.77 17.16
N VAL A 139 11.38 11.16 17.76
CA VAL A 139 12.76 11.58 17.57
C VAL A 139 13.18 11.44 16.11
N VAL A 140 12.89 10.27 15.49
CA VAL A 140 13.25 9.99 14.10
C VAL A 140 12.52 10.93 13.15
N SER A 141 11.21 11.15 13.34
CA SER A 141 10.41 12.01 12.46
C SER A 141 10.77 13.50 12.56
N ARG A 142 11.30 13.97 13.72
CA ARG A 142 11.79 15.35 13.89
C ARG A 142 13.19 15.55 13.34
N LYS A 143 14.05 14.52 13.46
CA LYS A 143 15.47 14.62 13.07
C LYS A 143 15.69 14.35 11.59
N TYR A 144 14.86 13.49 11.00
CA TYR A 144 15.00 13.04 9.61
C TYR A 144 13.70 13.23 8.84
N ALA A 145 13.75 14.01 7.76
CA ALA A 145 12.62 14.20 6.84
C ALA A 145 12.48 12.95 5.95
N GLY A 146 11.79 11.91 6.43
CA GLY A 146 11.66 10.68 5.63
C GLY A 146 10.59 9.73 6.16
N PRO A 147 10.37 8.60 5.46
CA PRO A 147 9.34 7.62 5.80
C PRO A 147 9.64 6.80 7.07
N SER A 148 10.86 6.90 7.61
CA SER A 148 11.34 6.09 8.73
C SER A 148 10.49 6.25 10.00
N GLY A 149 10.14 7.48 10.37
CA GLY A 149 9.28 7.76 11.51
C GLY A 149 7.84 7.26 11.31
N ILE A 150 7.35 7.31 10.06
CA ILE A 150 6.01 6.83 9.69
C ILE A 150 5.94 5.32 9.88
N ALA A 151 6.92 4.57 9.38
CA ALA A 151 6.96 3.12 9.51
C ALA A 151 6.91 2.69 11.00
N LEU A 152 7.69 3.34 11.86
CA LEU A 152 7.68 3.05 13.30
C LEU A 152 6.34 3.40 13.96
N ALA A 153 5.76 4.57 13.67
CA ALA A 153 4.47 4.96 14.24
C ALA A 153 3.35 3.97 13.92
N HIS A 154 3.36 3.39 12.72
CA HIS A 154 2.35 2.43 12.28
C HIS A 154 2.51 1.03 12.88
N THR A 155 3.60 0.72 13.59
CA THR A 155 3.71 -0.53 14.34
C THR A 155 3.06 -0.45 15.73
N VAL A 156 2.90 0.76 16.27
CA VAL A 156 2.31 0.96 17.61
C VAL A 156 0.90 0.38 17.73
N PRO A 157 -0.03 0.58 16.76
CA PRO A 157 -1.35 -0.02 16.80
C PRO A 157 -1.36 -1.56 16.98
N PHE A 158 -0.38 -2.25 16.41
CA PHE A 158 -0.28 -3.72 16.53
C PHE A 158 0.26 -4.14 17.91
N LEU A 159 1.21 -3.39 18.46
CA LEU A 159 1.70 -3.64 19.84
C LEU A 159 0.60 -3.41 20.87
N THR A 160 -0.14 -2.30 20.75
CA THR A 160 -1.24 -1.99 21.67
C THR A 160 -2.40 -2.96 21.53
N ALA A 161 -2.68 -3.45 20.31
CA ALA A 161 -3.65 -4.49 20.07
C ALA A 161 -3.29 -5.82 20.76
N ALA A 162 -2.06 -6.26 20.58
CA ALA A 162 -1.55 -7.47 21.23
C ALA A 162 -1.55 -7.34 22.76
N SER A 163 -1.16 -6.17 23.28
CA SER A 163 -1.18 -5.86 24.71
C SER A 163 -2.60 -5.87 25.28
N ALA A 164 -3.56 -5.27 24.57
CA ALA A 164 -4.95 -5.24 24.99
C ALA A 164 -5.56 -6.65 25.07
N LEU A 165 -5.24 -7.52 24.11
CA LEU A 165 -5.65 -8.92 24.12
C LEU A 165 -5.10 -9.65 25.36
N ARG A 166 -3.81 -9.45 25.69
CA ARG A 166 -3.18 -10.09 26.85
C ARG A 166 -3.71 -9.57 28.17
N LEU A 167 -3.88 -8.25 28.30
CA LEU A 167 -4.38 -7.63 29.53
C LEU A 167 -5.84 -7.98 29.80
N SER A 168 -6.65 -8.12 28.78
CA SER A 168 -8.04 -8.54 28.90
C SER A 168 -8.19 -10.03 29.24
N GLN A 169 -7.10 -10.81 29.14
CA GLN A 169 -7.10 -12.27 29.30
C GLN A 169 -8.10 -12.98 28.39
N SER A 170 -8.49 -12.31 27.30
CA SER A 170 -9.41 -12.84 26.29
C SER A 170 -8.67 -13.75 25.31
N GLN A 171 -9.39 -14.73 24.79
CA GLN A 171 -8.90 -15.55 23.70
C GLN A 171 -9.06 -14.81 22.35
N TRP A 172 -8.53 -15.41 21.28
CA TRP A 172 -8.70 -14.90 19.92
C TRP A 172 -10.09 -15.25 19.37
N ASP A 173 -11.11 -14.72 20.03
CA ASP A 173 -12.54 -14.89 19.73
C ASP A 173 -13.22 -13.54 19.55
N ALA A 174 -14.52 -13.51 19.33
CA ALA A 174 -15.30 -12.28 19.18
C ALA A 174 -15.17 -11.33 20.39
N GLY A 175 -15.00 -11.84 21.59
CA GLY A 175 -14.75 -11.02 22.79
C GLY A 175 -13.37 -10.38 22.75
N GLY A 176 -12.35 -11.16 22.41
CA GLY A 176 -10.96 -10.69 22.25
C GLY A 176 -10.82 -9.68 21.15
N TRP A 177 -11.56 -9.79 20.03
CA TRP A 177 -11.51 -8.82 18.94
C TRP A 177 -11.94 -7.41 19.36
N ILE A 178 -12.85 -7.28 20.33
CA ILE A 178 -13.20 -5.97 20.89
C ILE A 178 -11.96 -5.30 21.48
N PHE A 179 -11.21 -6.02 22.30
CA PHE A 179 -10.00 -5.49 22.94
C PHE A 179 -8.87 -5.26 21.92
N VAL A 180 -8.69 -6.15 20.95
CA VAL A 180 -7.72 -6.00 19.87
C VAL A 180 -8.03 -4.72 19.06
N GLY A 181 -9.28 -4.58 18.63
CA GLY A 181 -9.70 -3.40 17.86
C GLY A 181 -9.57 -2.11 18.63
N LEU A 182 -9.98 -2.08 19.91
CA LEU A 182 -9.76 -0.92 20.79
C LEU A 182 -8.26 -0.64 20.98
N GLY A 183 -7.44 -1.66 21.12
CA GLY A 183 -5.98 -1.52 21.18
C GLY A 183 -5.43 -0.88 19.91
N VAL A 184 -5.90 -1.30 18.71
CA VAL A 184 -5.52 -0.65 17.44
C VAL A 184 -5.94 0.82 17.45
N LEU A 185 -7.17 1.14 17.86
CA LEU A 185 -7.68 2.52 17.90
C LEU A 185 -6.87 3.41 18.84
N VAL A 186 -6.57 2.94 20.05
CA VAL A 186 -5.73 3.67 21.02
C VAL A 186 -4.32 3.84 20.46
N GLY A 187 -3.73 2.78 19.91
CA GLY A 187 -2.39 2.85 19.31
C GLY A 187 -2.32 3.77 18.10
N SER A 188 -3.43 3.98 17.40
CA SER A 188 -3.49 4.89 16.25
C SER A 188 -3.16 6.35 16.63
N LEU A 189 -3.36 6.73 17.89
CA LEU A 189 -3.01 8.06 18.40
C LEU A 189 -1.50 8.35 18.27
N ALA A 190 -0.65 7.32 18.21
CA ALA A 190 0.77 7.48 17.91
C ALA A 190 1.03 8.16 16.57
N VAL A 191 0.17 7.97 15.58
CA VAL A 191 0.30 8.62 14.27
C VAL A 191 0.12 10.14 14.35
N LEU A 192 -0.62 10.64 15.33
CA LEU A 192 -0.80 12.08 15.56
C LEU A 192 0.50 12.79 15.98
N THR A 193 1.49 12.04 16.45
CA THR A 193 2.81 12.58 16.82
C THR A 193 3.68 12.91 15.60
N LEU A 194 3.31 12.38 14.42
CA LEU A 194 3.98 12.65 13.16
C LEU A 194 3.81 14.12 12.69
N PRO A 195 4.68 14.61 11.80
CA PRO A 195 4.49 15.89 11.13
C PRO A 195 3.12 16.00 10.47
N LYS A 196 2.55 17.23 10.45
CA LYS A 196 1.16 17.48 9.96
C LYS A 196 0.83 16.79 8.65
N LYS A 197 1.76 16.80 7.70
CA LYS A 197 1.64 16.16 6.38
C LYS A 197 1.26 14.68 6.45
N TYR A 198 1.75 13.95 7.47
CA TYR A 198 1.57 12.49 7.59
C TYR A 198 0.50 12.10 8.61
N ARG A 199 -0.06 13.05 9.37
CA ARG A 199 -1.10 12.72 10.38
C ARG A 199 -2.34 12.09 9.77
N ILE A 200 -2.67 12.43 8.53
CA ILE A 200 -3.81 11.85 7.81
C ILE A 200 -3.67 10.33 7.61
N SER A 201 -2.44 9.79 7.71
CA SER A 201 -2.21 8.35 7.64
C SER A 201 -2.79 7.56 8.81
N ILE A 202 -3.30 8.25 9.85
CA ILE A 202 -4.12 7.64 10.91
C ILE A 202 -5.34 6.90 10.35
N ALA A 203 -5.80 7.25 9.14
CA ALA A 203 -6.92 6.57 8.48
C ALA A 203 -6.69 5.05 8.37
N ALA A 204 -5.43 4.60 8.17
CA ALA A 204 -5.11 3.18 8.06
C ALA A 204 -5.45 2.39 9.34
N PRO A 205 -4.87 2.68 10.50
CA PRO A 205 -5.20 1.95 11.73
C PRO A 205 -6.63 2.26 12.24
N LEU A 206 -7.20 3.43 11.94
CA LEU A 206 -8.60 3.70 12.31
C LEU A 206 -9.56 2.77 11.59
N VAL A 207 -9.42 2.58 10.27
CA VAL A 207 -10.29 1.65 9.53
C VAL A 207 -10.11 0.22 10.04
N LEU A 208 -8.88 -0.22 10.22
CA LEU A 208 -8.60 -1.56 10.74
C LEU A 208 -9.22 -1.75 12.13
N GLY A 209 -8.95 -0.85 13.07
CA GLY A 209 -9.43 -0.94 14.44
C GLY A 209 -10.95 -0.87 14.55
N THR A 210 -11.59 0.00 13.77
CA THR A 210 -13.07 0.08 13.75
C THR A 210 -13.69 -1.18 13.20
N MET A 211 -13.16 -1.78 12.13
CA MET A 211 -13.71 -3.03 11.57
C MET A 211 -13.52 -4.20 12.52
N ILE A 212 -12.36 -4.34 13.17
CA ILE A 212 -12.14 -5.40 14.18
C ILE A 212 -13.09 -5.22 15.37
N THR A 213 -13.17 -3.99 15.92
CA THR A 213 -14.06 -3.71 17.07
C THR A 213 -15.52 -3.93 16.72
N ALA A 214 -15.95 -3.43 15.55
CA ALA A 214 -17.34 -3.60 15.09
C ALA A 214 -17.70 -5.08 14.94
N THR A 215 -16.81 -5.89 14.34
CA THR A 215 -17.01 -7.33 14.22
C THR A 215 -17.18 -7.97 15.60
N GLY A 216 -16.28 -7.69 16.53
CA GLY A 216 -16.35 -8.22 17.90
C GLY A 216 -17.64 -7.82 18.63
N LEU A 217 -18.02 -6.55 18.56
CA LEU A 217 -19.24 -6.03 19.20
C LEU A 217 -20.51 -6.65 18.60
N MET A 218 -20.62 -6.69 17.28
CA MET A 218 -21.82 -7.22 16.62
C MET A 218 -21.99 -8.72 16.86
N VAL A 219 -20.90 -9.47 16.91
CA VAL A 219 -20.94 -10.92 17.17
C VAL A 219 -21.15 -11.22 18.67
N LYS A 220 -20.39 -10.57 19.57
CA LYS A 220 -20.41 -10.91 21.00
C LYS A 220 -21.58 -10.27 21.74
N VAL A 221 -21.83 -8.97 21.51
CA VAL A 221 -22.88 -8.20 22.19
C VAL A 221 -24.18 -8.25 21.43
N GLY A 222 -24.13 -8.12 20.11
CA GLY A 222 -25.33 -8.19 19.25
C GLY A 222 -25.83 -9.62 19.00
N ALA A 223 -25.07 -10.66 19.43
CA ALA A 223 -25.40 -12.08 19.22
C ALA A 223 -25.66 -12.44 17.74
N LEU A 224 -25.02 -11.73 16.82
CA LEU A 224 -25.17 -11.94 15.38
C LEU A 224 -24.20 -12.99 14.85
N SER A 225 -24.53 -13.59 13.71
CA SER A 225 -23.65 -14.61 13.11
C SER A 225 -22.31 -14.03 12.70
N GLN A 226 -21.22 -14.66 13.09
CA GLN A 226 -19.86 -14.22 12.73
C GLN A 226 -19.66 -14.17 11.21
N VAL A 227 -20.21 -15.14 10.49
CA VAL A 227 -20.12 -15.21 9.02
C VAL A 227 -20.83 -14.01 8.39
N GLY A 228 -22.06 -13.74 8.79
CA GLY A 228 -22.88 -12.65 8.25
C GLY A 228 -22.28 -11.27 8.54
N VAL A 229 -21.87 -11.03 9.80
CA VAL A 229 -21.21 -9.77 10.19
C VAL A 229 -19.95 -9.53 9.38
N SER A 230 -19.06 -10.54 9.31
CA SER A 230 -17.81 -10.42 8.58
C SER A 230 -18.03 -10.25 7.07
N ALA A 231 -19.03 -10.92 6.49
CA ALA A 231 -19.40 -10.78 5.09
C ALA A 231 -19.91 -9.36 4.77
N LEU A 232 -20.80 -8.82 5.61
CA LEU A 232 -21.34 -7.47 5.42
C LEU A 232 -20.25 -6.40 5.55
N LEU A 233 -19.42 -6.49 6.60
CA LEU A 233 -18.32 -5.54 6.80
C LEU A 233 -17.26 -5.67 5.71
N PHE A 234 -16.98 -6.88 5.20
CA PHE A 234 -16.10 -7.08 4.06
C PHE A 234 -16.63 -6.37 2.80
N ALA A 235 -17.91 -6.57 2.48
CA ALA A 235 -18.53 -5.88 1.36
C ALA A 235 -18.47 -4.36 1.52
N LEU A 236 -18.73 -3.84 2.73
CA LEU A 236 -18.64 -2.42 3.05
C LEU A 236 -17.21 -1.88 2.84
N VAL A 237 -16.17 -2.61 3.30
CA VAL A 237 -14.78 -2.23 3.11
C VAL A 237 -14.41 -2.21 1.64
N VAL A 238 -14.82 -3.22 0.86
CA VAL A 238 -14.55 -3.24 -0.59
C VAL A 238 -15.20 -2.04 -1.29
N VAL A 239 -16.45 -1.72 -0.97
CA VAL A 239 -17.14 -0.53 -1.50
C VAL A 239 -16.42 0.77 -1.08
N LEU A 240 -16.04 0.89 0.20
CA LEU A 240 -15.29 2.04 0.70
C LEU A 240 -13.98 2.26 -0.08
N LEU A 241 -13.24 1.18 -0.35
CA LEU A 241 -11.99 1.25 -1.12
C LEU A 241 -12.22 1.65 -2.58
N GLN A 242 -13.35 1.28 -3.18
CA GLN A 242 -13.74 1.72 -4.52
C GLN A 242 -14.06 3.22 -4.57
N VAL A 243 -14.69 3.75 -3.54
CA VAL A 243 -15.10 5.15 -3.45
C VAL A 243 -13.99 6.06 -2.90
N ALA A 244 -12.94 5.48 -2.32
CA ALA A 244 -11.83 6.23 -1.67
C ALA A 244 -11.25 7.38 -2.52
N PRO A 245 -10.96 7.23 -3.83
CA PRO A 245 -10.46 8.33 -4.65
C PRO A 245 -11.46 9.50 -4.76
N TRP A 246 -12.76 9.19 -4.83
CA TRP A 246 -13.81 10.21 -4.89
C TRP A 246 -13.95 10.98 -3.58
N ILE A 247 -13.83 10.27 -2.44
CA ILE A 247 -13.83 10.90 -1.12
C ILE A 247 -12.63 11.85 -1.00
N ALA A 248 -11.46 11.45 -1.45
CA ALA A 248 -10.26 12.28 -1.44
C ALA A 248 -10.42 13.53 -2.30
N LEU A 249 -10.98 13.40 -3.50
CA LEU A 249 -11.26 14.51 -4.41
C LEU A 249 -12.28 15.50 -3.81
N ALA A 250 -13.31 14.99 -3.15
CA ALA A 250 -14.34 15.83 -2.51
C ALA A 250 -13.78 16.73 -1.39
N HIS A 251 -12.66 16.33 -0.78
CA HIS A 251 -11.99 17.10 0.29
C HIS A 251 -10.95 18.10 -0.24
N ILE A 252 -10.64 18.07 -1.54
CA ILE A 252 -9.82 19.11 -2.15
C ILE A 252 -10.73 20.31 -2.39
N PRO A 253 -10.55 21.46 -1.70
CA PRO A 253 -11.32 22.64 -1.98
C PRO A 253 -10.87 23.19 -3.34
N VAL A 254 -11.43 22.64 -4.42
CA VAL A 254 -11.33 23.27 -5.73
C VAL A 254 -12.17 24.53 -5.66
N ARG A 255 -11.59 25.64 -5.23
CA ARG A 255 -12.14 26.95 -5.53
C ARG A 255 -12.02 27.07 -7.04
N ILE A 256 -13.13 26.90 -7.73
CA ILE A 256 -13.28 27.39 -9.08
C ILE A 256 -13.18 28.91 -8.92
N LEU A 257 -11.97 29.43 -9.03
CA LEU A 257 -11.74 30.86 -9.12
C LEU A 257 -12.33 31.28 -10.46
N ASP A 258 -13.16 32.30 -10.44
CA ASP A 258 -13.63 32.93 -11.65
C ASP A 258 -12.45 33.17 -12.60
N ALA A 259 -12.66 32.99 -13.89
CA ALA A 259 -11.60 33.02 -14.91
C ALA A 259 -10.75 34.30 -14.88
N ASP A 260 -11.26 35.36 -14.28
CA ASP A 260 -10.57 36.65 -14.13
C ASP A 260 -9.51 36.69 -13.02
N THR A 261 -9.46 35.66 -12.13
CA THR A 261 -8.50 35.58 -11.00
C THR A 261 -7.54 34.38 -11.10
N ALA A 262 -7.51 33.71 -12.23
CA ALA A 262 -6.72 32.50 -12.46
C ALA A 262 -5.17 32.70 -12.36
N GLU A 263 -4.71 33.95 -12.29
CA GLU A 263 -3.28 34.28 -12.30
C GLU A 263 -2.55 34.06 -10.95
N GLN A 264 -3.25 33.68 -9.87
CA GLN A 264 -2.65 33.69 -8.53
C GLN A 264 -2.90 32.44 -7.67
N ILE A 265 -3.05 31.26 -8.24
CA ILE A 265 -3.03 30.04 -7.42
C ILE A 265 -1.56 29.70 -7.11
N PRO A 266 -1.09 29.83 -5.85
CA PRO A 266 0.28 29.44 -5.51
C PRO A 266 0.42 27.94 -5.77
N ALA A 267 1.27 27.56 -6.74
CA ALA A 267 1.51 26.16 -7.11
C ALA A 267 1.86 25.26 -5.91
N GLN A 268 2.53 25.82 -4.91
CA GLN A 268 2.86 25.15 -3.65
C GLN A 268 1.63 24.69 -2.86
N GLY A 269 0.59 25.54 -2.75
CA GLY A 269 -0.64 25.20 -2.03
C GLY A 269 -1.41 24.01 -2.66
N VAL A 270 -1.43 23.95 -3.99
CA VAL A 270 -2.04 22.83 -4.72
C VAL A 270 -1.25 21.54 -4.51
N THR A 271 0.07 21.62 -4.60
CA THR A 271 0.97 20.46 -4.41
C THR A 271 0.81 19.86 -3.01
N ASP A 272 0.71 20.68 -1.97
CA ASP A 272 0.55 20.22 -0.58
C ASP A 272 -0.82 19.54 -0.37
N GLN A 273 -1.89 20.09 -0.94
CA GLN A 273 -3.23 19.51 -0.87
C GLN A 273 -3.30 18.17 -1.60
N VAL A 274 -2.77 18.09 -2.82
CA VAL A 274 -2.69 16.85 -3.61
C VAL A 274 -1.88 15.79 -2.87
N SER A 275 -0.73 16.18 -2.30
CA SER A 275 0.12 15.24 -1.54
C SER A 275 -0.59 14.70 -0.29
N THR A 276 -1.35 15.52 0.41
CA THR A 276 -2.12 15.12 1.59
C THR A 276 -3.26 14.17 1.22
N SER A 277 -3.99 14.48 0.14
CA SER A 277 -5.06 13.62 -0.37
C SER A 277 -4.52 12.27 -0.85
N PHE A 278 -3.34 12.26 -1.47
CA PHE A 278 -2.66 11.03 -1.87
C PHE A 278 -2.31 10.16 -0.64
N VAL A 279 -1.71 10.76 0.41
CA VAL A 279 -1.41 10.03 1.67
C VAL A 279 -2.69 9.47 2.29
N PHE A 280 -3.81 10.19 2.24
CA PHE A 280 -5.10 9.71 2.73
C PHE A 280 -5.59 8.47 1.97
N VAL A 281 -5.61 8.50 0.64
CA VAL A 281 -6.05 7.37 -0.19
C VAL A 281 -5.17 6.14 0.03
N VAL A 282 -3.85 6.32 0.04
CA VAL A 282 -2.88 5.25 0.31
C VAL A 282 -3.15 4.63 1.68
N SER A 283 -3.37 5.46 2.69
CA SER A 283 -3.64 5.01 4.06
C SER A 283 -4.96 4.26 4.17
N LEU A 284 -6.01 4.79 3.54
CA LEU A 284 -7.33 4.14 3.50
C LEU A 284 -7.24 2.77 2.80
N ARG A 285 -6.48 2.67 1.71
CA ARG A 285 -6.23 1.39 1.02
C ARG A 285 -5.44 0.40 1.87
N ALA A 286 -4.40 0.86 2.57
CA ALA A 286 -3.62 0.01 3.45
C ALA A 286 -4.47 -0.53 4.62
N GLY A 287 -5.18 0.36 5.33
CA GLY A 287 -6.05 -0.02 6.43
C GLY A 287 -7.24 -0.86 6.01
N GLY A 288 -7.90 -0.49 4.92
CA GLY A 288 -9.01 -1.25 4.36
C GLY A 288 -8.57 -2.62 3.82
N GLY A 289 -7.36 -2.71 3.25
CA GLY A 289 -6.78 -3.98 2.83
C GLY A 289 -6.53 -4.94 4.00
N LEU A 290 -5.96 -4.44 5.08
CA LEU A 290 -5.77 -5.23 6.31
C LEU A 290 -7.12 -5.62 6.95
N ALA A 291 -8.10 -4.71 6.93
CA ALA A 291 -9.45 -5.00 7.42
C ALA A 291 -10.14 -6.06 6.56
N ALA A 292 -10.04 -5.99 5.23
CA ALA A 292 -10.57 -7.01 4.32
C ALA A 292 -9.95 -8.38 4.59
N LEU A 293 -8.64 -8.44 4.83
CA LEU A 293 -7.93 -9.67 5.18
C LEU A 293 -8.43 -10.25 6.52
N PHE A 294 -8.53 -9.40 7.56
CA PHE A 294 -9.09 -9.81 8.86
C PHE A 294 -10.52 -10.36 8.72
N LEU A 295 -11.38 -9.64 8.00
CA LEU A 295 -12.78 -10.03 7.80
C LEU A 295 -12.90 -11.35 7.02
N THR A 296 -12.03 -11.58 6.05
CA THR A 296 -11.93 -12.84 5.30
C THR A 296 -11.54 -14.00 6.23
N VAL A 297 -10.53 -13.80 7.08
CA VAL A 297 -10.12 -14.79 8.07
C VAL A 297 -11.26 -15.06 9.05
N SER A 298 -11.87 -14.01 9.60
CA SER A 298 -13.01 -14.11 10.53
C SER A 298 -14.19 -14.88 9.92
N MET A 299 -14.53 -14.60 8.66
CA MET A 299 -15.64 -15.24 7.95
C MET A 299 -15.39 -16.72 7.67
N LEU A 300 -14.20 -17.08 7.16
CA LEU A 300 -13.87 -18.43 6.72
C LEU A 300 -13.41 -19.36 7.86
N SER A 301 -12.99 -18.81 9.01
CA SER A 301 -12.65 -19.57 10.21
C SER A 301 -13.76 -19.63 11.24
N ALA A 302 -14.97 -19.15 10.91
CA ALA A 302 -16.08 -19.16 11.84
C ALA A 302 -16.54 -20.58 12.18
N PRO A 303 -16.71 -20.93 13.48
CA PRO A 303 -17.12 -22.27 13.90
C PRO A 303 -18.54 -22.63 13.43
N THR A 304 -19.36 -21.62 13.11
CA THR A 304 -20.73 -21.76 12.62
C THR A 304 -20.82 -21.91 11.10
N LEU A 305 -19.69 -21.99 10.41
CA LEU A 305 -19.65 -22.08 8.96
C LEU A 305 -20.23 -23.41 8.45
N ARG A 306 -21.43 -23.35 7.86
CA ARG A 306 -22.14 -24.53 7.31
C ARG A 306 -21.63 -24.90 5.92
N SER A 307 -21.25 -23.93 5.10
CA SER A 307 -20.74 -24.11 3.75
C SER A 307 -19.68 -23.05 3.44
N VAL A 308 -18.56 -23.50 2.91
CA VAL A 308 -17.43 -22.62 2.53
C VAL A 308 -17.66 -21.92 1.19
N SER A 309 -18.55 -22.45 0.33
CA SER A 309 -18.67 -22.02 -1.06
C SER A 309 -19.07 -20.55 -1.21
N ILE A 310 -20.12 -20.12 -0.53
CA ILE A 310 -20.64 -18.75 -0.67
C ILE A 310 -19.70 -17.71 -0.06
N PRO A 311 -19.17 -17.89 1.17
CA PRO A 311 -18.13 -17.00 1.71
C PRO A 311 -16.87 -16.93 0.85
N LEU A 312 -16.46 -18.05 0.25
CA LEU A 312 -15.32 -18.08 -0.65
C LEU A 312 -15.58 -17.26 -1.93
N ILE A 313 -16.78 -17.43 -2.54
CA ILE A 313 -17.17 -16.64 -3.71
C ILE A 313 -17.16 -15.14 -3.37
N LEU A 314 -17.72 -14.75 -2.22
CA LEU A 314 -17.71 -13.36 -1.76
C LEU A 314 -16.29 -12.82 -1.65
N ALA A 315 -15.39 -13.55 -0.98
CA ALA A 315 -14.00 -13.15 -0.80
C ALA A 315 -13.26 -13.02 -2.15
N VAL A 316 -13.46 -13.96 -3.07
CA VAL A 316 -12.83 -13.95 -4.40
C VAL A 316 -13.36 -12.79 -5.25
N LEU A 317 -14.69 -12.57 -5.28
CA LEU A 317 -15.28 -11.45 -6.01
C LEU A 317 -14.81 -10.09 -5.50
N GLY A 318 -14.79 -9.90 -4.17
CA GLY A 318 -14.28 -8.67 -3.57
C GLY A 318 -12.81 -8.45 -3.88
N SER A 319 -11.98 -9.49 -3.77
CA SER A 319 -10.56 -9.43 -4.10
C SER A 319 -10.31 -9.14 -5.58
N ALA A 320 -11.06 -9.78 -6.47
CA ALA A 320 -10.98 -9.53 -7.91
C ALA A 320 -11.35 -8.08 -8.23
N SER A 321 -12.39 -7.54 -7.60
CA SER A 321 -12.79 -6.15 -7.74
C SER A 321 -11.68 -5.19 -7.32
N LEU A 322 -10.97 -5.46 -6.19
CA LEU A 322 -9.84 -4.66 -5.73
C LEU A 322 -8.66 -4.70 -6.71
N ILE A 323 -8.35 -5.88 -7.27
CA ILE A 323 -7.29 -6.03 -8.28
C ILE A 323 -7.66 -5.29 -9.57
N LEU A 324 -8.89 -5.45 -10.05
CA LEU A 324 -9.34 -4.83 -11.30
C LEU A 324 -9.36 -3.30 -11.21
N GLN A 325 -9.67 -2.75 -10.04
CA GLN A 325 -9.63 -1.31 -9.80
C GLN A 325 -8.22 -0.71 -10.02
N THR A 326 -7.15 -1.47 -9.78
CA THR A 326 -5.78 -0.97 -9.94
C THR A 326 -5.47 -0.50 -11.37
N ARG A 327 -6.23 -0.96 -12.36
CA ARG A 327 -6.05 -0.61 -13.77
C ARG A 327 -6.32 0.87 -14.09
N SER A 328 -7.22 1.50 -13.33
CA SER A 328 -7.55 2.94 -13.47
C SER A 328 -6.58 3.85 -12.72
N ILE A 329 -5.70 3.28 -11.91
CA ILE A 329 -4.81 4.00 -11.01
C ILE A 329 -3.42 4.15 -11.66
N ARG A 330 -2.86 5.35 -11.59
CA ARG A 330 -1.51 5.64 -12.11
C ARG A 330 -0.41 5.59 -11.04
N ALA A 331 -0.78 5.74 -9.77
CA ALA A 331 0.17 5.77 -8.67
C ALA A 331 0.66 4.36 -8.32
N ARG A 332 1.97 4.14 -8.45
CA ARG A 332 2.60 2.82 -8.22
C ARG A 332 2.27 2.21 -6.85
N VAL A 333 2.30 3.03 -5.79
CA VAL A 333 2.03 2.57 -4.42
C VAL A 333 0.60 2.07 -4.27
N GLU A 334 -0.38 2.77 -4.84
CA GLU A 334 -1.79 2.37 -4.79
C GLU A 334 -2.05 1.08 -5.58
N VAL A 335 -1.42 0.95 -6.76
CA VAL A 335 -1.50 -0.27 -7.57
C VAL A 335 -0.93 -1.47 -6.80
N LEU A 336 0.23 -1.30 -6.18
CA LEU A 336 0.86 -2.35 -5.38
C LEU A 336 -0.01 -2.74 -4.18
N LEU A 337 -0.55 -1.77 -3.44
CA LEU A 337 -1.43 -2.04 -2.29
C LEU A 337 -2.71 -2.77 -2.72
N GLY A 338 -3.35 -2.34 -3.80
CA GLY A 338 -4.56 -3.00 -4.32
C GLY A 338 -4.29 -4.43 -4.79
N ALA A 339 -3.20 -4.63 -5.53
CA ALA A 339 -2.79 -5.95 -6.02
C ALA A 339 -2.39 -6.87 -4.86
N LEU A 340 -1.56 -6.39 -3.91
CA LEU A 340 -1.16 -7.17 -2.74
C LEU A 340 -2.36 -7.56 -1.88
N THR A 341 -3.25 -6.60 -1.59
CA THR A 341 -4.47 -6.87 -0.83
C THR A 341 -5.32 -7.94 -1.50
N GLY A 342 -5.61 -7.78 -2.79
CA GLY A 342 -6.43 -8.73 -3.51
C GLY A 342 -5.79 -10.11 -3.58
N LEU A 343 -4.50 -10.20 -3.92
CA LEU A 343 -3.78 -11.48 -4.00
C LEU A 343 -3.67 -12.17 -2.63
N THR A 344 -3.33 -11.44 -1.57
CA THR A 344 -3.24 -12.03 -0.23
C THR A 344 -4.60 -12.50 0.28
N THR A 345 -5.67 -11.76 -0.01
CA THR A 345 -7.03 -12.17 0.36
C THR A 345 -7.46 -13.43 -0.39
N ILE A 346 -7.16 -13.55 -1.68
CA ILE A 346 -7.41 -14.79 -2.46
C ILE A 346 -6.60 -15.96 -1.89
N LEU A 347 -5.32 -15.77 -1.61
CA LEU A 347 -4.44 -16.81 -1.08
C LEU A 347 -4.93 -17.31 0.28
N VAL A 348 -5.28 -16.38 1.19
CA VAL A 348 -5.83 -16.73 2.51
C VAL A 348 -7.18 -17.42 2.38
N SER A 349 -8.05 -16.93 1.51
CA SER A 349 -9.36 -17.57 1.24
C SER A 349 -9.18 -19.00 0.74
N ALA A 350 -8.27 -19.21 -0.21
CA ALA A 350 -7.97 -20.52 -0.76
C ALA A 350 -7.44 -21.50 0.31
N THR A 351 -6.49 -21.03 1.15
CA THR A 351 -5.92 -21.85 2.22
C THR A 351 -6.93 -22.20 3.32
N LEU A 352 -7.79 -21.27 3.71
CA LEU A 352 -8.83 -21.53 4.70
C LEU A 352 -9.94 -22.42 4.15
N ALA A 353 -10.34 -22.23 2.88
CA ALA A 353 -11.34 -23.06 2.23
C ALA A 353 -10.87 -24.54 2.11
N THR A 354 -9.61 -24.76 1.73
CA THR A 354 -9.06 -26.12 1.62
C THR A 354 -8.88 -26.79 2.99
N ARG A 355 -8.60 -26.04 4.05
CA ARG A 355 -8.57 -26.55 5.43
C ARG A 355 -9.97 -26.96 5.92
N ALA A 356 -10.97 -26.14 5.63
CA ALA A 356 -12.35 -26.41 6.03
C ALA A 356 -12.98 -27.55 5.21
N ASN A 357 -12.62 -27.69 3.93
CA ASN A 357 -13.10 -28.75 3.05
C ASN A 357 -11.97 -29.22 2.10
N PRO A 358 -11.23 -30.28 2.46
CA PRO A 358 -10.14 -30.79 1.65
C PRO A 358 -10.52 -31.21 0.22
N THR A 359 -11.79 -31.55 -0.03
CA THR A 359 -12.26 -31.93 -1.37
C THR A 359 -12.26 -30.73 -2.34
N SER A 360 -12.24 -29.51 -1.81
CA SER A 360 -12.16 -28.28 -2.61
C SER A 360 -10.77 -28.01 -3.22
N LEU A 361 -9.72 -28.73 -2.76
CA LEU A 361 -8.34 -28.51 -3.17
C LEU A 361 -8.15 -28.53 -4.69
N ALA A 362 -8.72 -29.51 -5.39
CA ALA A 362 -8.60 -29.62 -6.83
C ALA A 362 -9.19 -28.40 -7.57
N TRP A 363 -10.38 -27.96 -7.16
CA TRP A 363 -11.04 -26.79 -7.74
C TRP A 363 -10.32 -25.48 -7.42
N VAL A 364 -9.88 -25.30 -6.19
CA VAL A 364 -9.11 -24.11 -5.76
C VAL A 364 -7.80 -24.02 -6.54
N THR A 365 -7.09 -25.14 -6.68
CA THR A 365 -5.85 -25.19 -7.45
C THR A 365 -6.09 -24.90 -8.93
N PHE A 366 -7.12 -25.49 -9.53
CA PHE A 366 -7.49 -25.22 -10.91
C PHE A 366 -7.83 -23.74 -11.14
N CYS A 367 -8.66 -23.15 -10.29
CA CYS A 367 -9.02 -21.72 -10.37
C CYS A 367 -7.80 -20.81 -10.20
N ALA A 368 -6.88 -21.14 -9.29
CA ALA A 368 -5.66 -20.36 -9.08
C ALA A 368 -4.75 -20.39 -10.32
N ILE A 369 -4.55 -21.58 -10.93
CA ILE A 369 -3.77 -21.73 -12.16
C ILE A 369 -4.45 -20.99 -13.32
N ALA A 370 -5.76 -21.14 -13.49
CA ALA A 370 -6.51 -20.44 -14.52
C ALA A 370 -6.41 -18.91 -14.37
N ALA A 371 -6.53 -18.38 -13.15
CA ALA A 371 -6.36 -16.96 -12.86
C ALA A 371 -4.93 -16.48 -13.19
N ALA A 372 -3.91 -17.26 -12.83
CA ALA A 372 -2.51 -16.95 -13.15
C ALA A 372 -2.28 -16.91 -14.66
N LEU A 373 -2.81 -17.87 -15.40
CA LEU A 373 -2.73 -17.90 -16.87
C LEU A 373 -3.44 -16.71 -17.51
N VAL A 374 -4.63 -16.33 -17.02
CA VAL A 374 -5.35 -15.13 -17.48
C VAL A 374 -4.51 -13.88 -17.26
N LEU A 375 -3.88 -13.73 -16.08
CA LEU A 375 -3.00 -12.60 -15.79
C LEU A 375 -1.80 -12.55 -16.76
N VAL A 376 -1.17 -13.67 -17.05
CA VAL A 376 -0.07 -13.74 -18.03
C VAL A 376 -0.56 -13.37 -19.42
N VAL A 377 -1.64 -13.99 -19.89
CA VAL A 377 -2.20 -13.73 -21.22
C VAL A 377 -2.58 -12.28 -21.41
N THR A 378 -3.22 -11.65 -20.41
CA THR A 378 -3.62 -10.23 -20.49
C THR A 378 -2.42 -9.27 -20.58
N ASN A 379 -1.25 -9.66 -20.08
CA ASN A 379 -0.02 -8.88 -20.21
C ASN A 379 0.71 -9.09 -21.55
N VAL A 380 0.56 -10.27 -22.15
CA VAL A 380 1.19 -10.61 -23.43
C VAL A 380 0.35 -10.14 -24.63
N VAL A 381 -0.96 -9.97 -24.44
CA VAL A 381 -1.89 -9.57 -25.50
C VAL A 381 -1.54 -8.17 -26.05
N GLY A 382 -1.43 -8.10 -27.36
CA GLY A 382 -1.07 -6.91 -28.09
C GLY A 382 -2.05 -5.75 -27.97
N PRO A 383 -1.67 -4.52 -28.41
CA PRO A 383 -2.43 -3.30 -28.21
C PRO A 383 -3.82 -3.30 -28.83
N ARG A 384 -4.08 -4.15 -29.84
CA ARG A 384 -5.39 -4.23 -30.52
C ARG A 384 -6.51 -4.86 -29.66
N ALA A 385 -6.19 -5.81 -28.80
CA ALA A 385 -7.18 -6.47 -27.94
C ALA A 385 -7.32 -5.81 -26.55
N ARG A 386 -6.40 -4.93 -26.16
CA ARG A 386 -6.45 -4.21 -24.87
C ARG A 386 -7.78 -3.47 -24.60
N PRO A 387 -8.39 -2.74 -25.56
CA PRO A 387 -9.66 -2.04 -25.31
C PRO A 387 -10.81 -2.98 -24.97
N HIS A 388 -10.88 -4.15 -25.61
CA HIS A 388 -11.92 -5.16 -25.32
C HIS A 388 -11.72 -5.77 -23.93
N LEU A 389 -10.49 -6.11 -23.58
CA LEU A 389 -10.16 -6.64 -22.25
C LEU A 389 -10.45 -5.61 -21.14
N THR A 390 -10.21 -4.34 -21.40
CA THR A 390 -10.54 -3.27 -20.45
C THR A 390 -12.04 -3.19 -20.21
N ARG A 391 -12.85 -3.17 -21.26
CA ARG A 391 -14.32 -3.16 -21.13
C ARG A 391 -14.86 -4.37 -20.37
N ILE A 392 -14.36 -5.57 -20.66
CA ILE A 392 -14.74 -6.79 -19.95
C ILE A 392 -14.38 -6.66 -18.46
N ALA A 393 -13.19 -6.19 -18.16
CA ALA A 393 -12.74 -6.02 -16.77
C ALA A 393 -13.56 -4.96 -16.01
N ASP A 394 -13.92 -3.86 -16.66
CA ASP A 394 -14.78 -2.82 -16.08
C ASP A 394 -16.19 -3.38 -15.82
N THR A 395 -16.73 -4.14 -16.76
CA THR A 395 -18.03 -4.82 -16.58
C THR A 395 -17.97 -5.82 -15.43
N ILE A 396 -16.92 -6.64 -15.32
CA ILE A 396 -16.75 -7.58 -14.22
C ILE A 396 -16.61 -6.83 -12.89
N SER A 397 -15.87 -5.73 -12.83
CA SER A 397 -15.72 -4.93 -11.62
C SER A 397 -17.06 -4.38 -11.13
N VAL A 398 -17.86 -3.80 -12.02
CA VAL A 398 -19.19 -3.28 -11.71
C VAL A 398 -20.14 -4.39 -11.28
N LEU A 399 -20.20 -5.50 -12.04
CA LEU A 399 -21.03 -6.66 -11.67
C LEU A 399 -20.63 -7.26 -10.32
N SER A 400 -19.32 -7.35 -10.04
CA SER A 400 -18.83 -7.82 -8.75
C SER A 400 -19.40 -6.99 -7.59
N LEU A 401 -19.41 -5.66 -7.71
CA LEU A 401 -19.97 -4.78 -6.68
C LEU A 401 -21.48 -4.98 -6.50
N PHE A 402 -22.23 -5.13 -7.60
CA PHE A 402 -23.66 -5.40 -7.54
C PHE A 402 -23.99 -6.74 -6.88
N VAL A 403 -23.16 -7.77 -7.07
CA VAL A 403 -23.36 -9.11 -6.50
C VAL A 403 -22.88 -9.19 -5.05
N LEU A 404 -21.86 -8.39 -4.69
CA LEU A 404 -21.21 -8.43 -3.37
C LEU A 404 -22.21 -8.13 -2.24
N ILE A 405 -23.04 -7.09 -2.39
CA ILE A 405 -24.01 -6.68 -1.37
C ILE A 405 -25.10 -7.74 -1.17
N PRO A 406 -25.83 -8.20 -2.20
CA PRO A 406 -26.81 -9.27 -2.04
C PRO A 406 -26.24 -10.56 -1.45
N LEU A 407 -25.01 -10.93 -1.84
CA LEU A 407 -24.34 -12.13 -1.34
C LEU A 407 -24.00 -11.99 0.16
N ALA A 408 -23.54 -10.79 0.58
CA ALA A 408 -23.28 -10.50 1.99
C ALA A 408 -24.57 -10.51 2.81
N VAL A 409 -25.67 -9.96 2.28
CA VAL A 409 -26.99 -10.00 2.93
C VAL A 409 -27.52 -11.42 3.04
N TYR A 410 -27.33 -12.25 2.02
CA TYR A 410 -27.68 -13.67 2.06
C TYR A 410 -26.94 -14.42 3.18
N LEU A 411 -25.67 -14.09 3.40
CA LEU A 411 -24.88 -14.69 4.49
C LEU A 411 -25.26 -14.16 5.88
N TRP A 412 -25.97 -13.03 5.93
CA TRP A 412 -26.47 -12.44 7.18
C TRP A 412 -27.68 -13.19 7.73
N GLY A 413 -28.61 -13.61 6.88
CA GLY A 413 -29.85 -14.32 7.22
C GLY A 413 -29.69 -15.83 7.23
#